data_115496a59757430788be8ed212376e47
#
_entry.id   115496a59757430788be8ed212376e47
#
_cell.length_a   1.000
_cell.length_b   1.000
_cell.length_c   1.000
_cell.angle_alpha   90.00
_cell.angle_beta   90.00
_cell.angle_gamma   90.00
#
_symmetry.space_group_name_H-M   'P 1'
#
loop_
_entity.id
_entity.type
_entity.pdbx_description
1 polymer ?
#
loop_
_entity_poly.entity_id
_entity_poly.type
_entity_poly.pdbx_seq_one_letter_code
_entity_poly.pdbx_strand_id
1 'polypeptide(L)'
;MDKYYICKLNKNEHKILKKNPHCIQFFCEVDRIKKSKWPFNKYTIRRSKYTNFYWYKKPRKTGLIQESNLPAISFKDLKREKIFKTTDDIKLNKKVTYEPRKQRPSTTTHLGQLKLFLSTVQFLLYYAPKDKEVHVIYPGSAHGYNIMFLTELFPQCKWHLIDPGNFYKKLYKNPKIVDIQNMLFTDKLVEEKKKTLKDKYKLLISDIRLNPTDEDIDRDNRLQEKWVKILKPNYAQLKWRIPRITKIYKYFDGIDYLQMFAADASTETRLVVKGTGKIKMKEWKYEDDENVMYYFNRILRPSYYKTNVKHKCIDHCHDCVAMIKLLTEYKEKYPKNKFSQQSISNMIETLLKRIQNVKVRLCNDFNKTLKNLR
;
A
#
# COMPACT_ATOMS: atom_id res chain seq x y z
N MET A 1 -7.77 27.75 12.77
CA MET A 1 -6.80 27.56 13.84
C MET A 1 -6.05 26.28 13.57
N ASP A 2 -4.74 26.39 13.37
CA ASP A 2 -3.93 25.20 13.15
C ASP A 2 -3.68 24.48 14.47
N LYS A 3 -4.28 23.31 14.63
CA LYS A 3 -4.12 22.47 15.82
C LYS A 3 -3.39 21.19 15.44
N TYR A 4 -2.57 20.72 16.36
CA TYR A 4 -1.77 19.53 16.18
C TYR A 4 -2.01 18.56 17.32
N TYR A 5 -2.12 17.28 16.97
CA TYR A 5 -2.21 16.21 17.95
C TYR A 5 -0.83 15.80 18.39
N ILE A 6 -0.59 15.81 19.68
CA ILE A 6 0.64 15.33 20.27
C ILE A 6 0.31 14.36 21.39
N CYS A 7 1.06 13.29 21.41
CA CYS A 7 1.00 12.30 22.44
C CYS A 7 1.96 12.64 23.58
N LYS A 8 1.95 11.86 24.66
CA LYS A 8 2.90 11.98 25.77
C LYS A 8 4.32 11.85 25.25
N LEU A 9 5.08 12.91 25.35
CA LEU A 9 6.42 12.99 24.82
C LEU A 9 7.44 13.22 25.93
N ASN A 10 8.53 12.50 25.89
CA ASN A 10 9.70 12.80 26.69
C ASN A 10 10.53 13.91 26.04
N LYS A 11 11.62 14.35 26.73
CA LYS A 11 12.48 15.44 26.22
C LYS A 11 13.08 15.17 24.84
N ASN A 12 13.36 13.89 24.54
CA ASN A 12 13.96 13.51 23.27
C ASN A 12 12.92 13.49 22.14
N GLU A 13 11.72 13.01 22.44
CA GLU A 13 10.59 13.05 21.52
C GLU A 13 10.21 14.48 21.12
N HIS A 14 10.29 15.42 22.06
CA HIS A 14 10.14 16.85 21.78
C HIS A 14 11.17 17.36 20.76
N LYS A 15 12.43 16.92 20.85
CA LYS A 15 13.47 17.29 19.88
C LYS A 15 13.17 16.76 18.48
N ILE A 16 12.54 15.60 18.39
CA ILE A 16 12.22 14.97 17.12
C ILE A 16 11.07 15.68 16.44
N LEU A 17 9.99 15.91 17.16
CA LEU A 17 8.85 16.65 16.61
C LEU A 17 9.23 18.08 16.21
N LYS A 18 10.29 18.64 16.81
CA LYS A 18 10.87 19.90 16.35
C LYS A 18 11.33 19.83 14.89
N LYS A 19 12.00 18.74 14.53
CA LYS A 19 12.57 18.55 13.21
C LYS A 19 11.57 17.92 12.24
N ASN A 20 10.62 17.14 12.77
CA ASN A 20 9.68 16.33 11.98
C ASN A 20 8.26 16.36 12.58
N PRO A 21 7.55 17.49 12.49
CA PRO A 21 6.23 17.67 13.12
C PRO A 21 5.14 16.72 12.55
N HIS A 22 5.41 16.09 11.40
CA HIS A 22 4.55 15.09 10.79
C HIS A 22 4.69 13.68 11.39
N CYS A 23 5.69 13.45 12.25
CA CYS A 23 5.90 12.16 12.92
C CYS A 23 5.09 11.98 14.21
N ILE A 24 4.10 12.82 14.46
CA ILE A 24 3.27 12.79 15.66
C ILE A 24 2.63 11.42 15.91
N GLN A 25 2.21 10.75 14.86
CA GLN A 25 1.57 9.44 14.95
C GLN A 25 2.48 8.32 15.50
N PHE A 26 3.80 8.48 15.42
CA PHE A 26 4.75 7.49 15.94
C PHE A 26 4.89 7.52 17.46
N PHE A 27 4.42 8.59 18.07
CA PHE A 27 4.61 8.85 19.49
C PHE A 27 3.32 8.78 20.29
N CYS A 28 2.24 8.37 19.67
CA CYS A 28 0.91 8.38 20.26
C CYS A 28 0.61 7.16 21.15
N GLU A 29 1.47 6.85 22.11
CA GLU A 29 1.06 6.14 23.32
C GLU A 29 0.77 7.17 24.42
N VAL A 30 -0.50 7.55 24.53
CA VAL A 30 -0.83 8.66 25.39
C VAL A 30 -1.34 8.20 26.73
N ASP A 31 -0.73 8.70 27.77
CA ASP A 31 -1.46 8.82 29.03
C ASP A 31 -1.52 10.23 29.60
N ARG A 32 -0.58 11.09 29.39
CA ARG A 32 -0.66 12.46 29.90
C ARG A 32 0.37 13.37 29.25
N ILE A 33 -0.04 14.38 28.53
CA ILE A 33 0.83 15.53 28.34
C ILE A 33 0.58 16.48 29.51
N LYS A 34 1.55 16.62 30.39
CA LYS A 34 1.59 17.76 31.29
C LYS A 34 1.69 19.01 30.44
N LYS A 35 1.10 20.13 30.90
CA LYS A 35 1.39 21.45 30.37
C LYS A 35 2.90 21.66 30.48
N SER A 36 3.66 21.22 29.52
CA SER A 36 5.06 21.52 29.43
C SER A 36 5.21 22.74 28.53
N LYS A 37 6.04 23.68 28.92
CA LYS A 37 6.52 24.66 27.96
C LYS A 37 7.17 23.86 26.84
N TRP A 38 6.52 23.78 25.70
CA TRP A 38 7.11 23.20 24.51
C TRP A 38 8.46 23.87 24.28
N PRO A 39 9.53 23.15 23.97
CA PRO A 39 10.83 23.77 23.77
C PRO A 39 10.84 24.77 22.60
N PHE A 40 9.73 24.96 21.98
CA PHE A 40 9.45 25.94 20.95
C PHE A 40 8.49 26.98 21.51
N ASN A 41 8.98 28.17 21.81
CA ASN A 41 8.20 29.34 22.26
C ASN A 41 7.01 29.69 21.36
N LYS A 42 6.74 28.90 20.32
CA LYS A 42 5.79 29.17 19.25
C LYS A 42 4.52 28.32 19.33
N TYR A 43 4.37 27.45 20.33
CA TYR A 43 3.25 26.51 20.38
C TYR A 43 2.59 26.43 21.74
N THR A 44 1.27 26.27 21.75
CA THR A 44 0.48 26.03 22.94
C THR A 44 -0.13 24.65 22.90
N ILE A 45 0.16 23.81 23.88
CA ILE A 45 -0.40 22.46 24.00
C ILE A 45 -1.75 22.54 24.70
N ARG A 46 -2.76 21.88 24.13
CA ARG A 46 -4.10 21.77 24.72
C ARG A 46 -4.59 20.33 24.65
N ARG A 47 -5.30 19.90 25.68
CA ARG A 47 -5.96 18.60 25.71
C ARG A 47 -7.23 18.63 24.86
N SER A 48 -7.45 17.62 24.01
CA SER A 48 -8.71 17.41 23.35
C SER A 48 -9.78 17.00 24.37
N LYS A 49 -10.97 17.59 24.29
CA LYS A 49 -12.11 17.17 25.12
C LYS A 49 -12.74 15.85 24.65
N TYR A 50 -12.43 15.38 23.46
CA TYR A 50 -13.04 14.21 22.83
C TYR A 50 -12.14 12.99 22.79
N THR A 51 -10.82 13.18 22.96
CA THR A 51 -9.82 12.13 22.91
C THR A 51 -8.81 12.33 24.04
N ASN A 52 -8.04 11.30 24.35
CA ASN A 52 -6.93 11.41 25.29
C ASN A 52 -5.70 12.08 24.66
N PHE A 53 -5.82 12.60 23.45
CA PHE A 53 -4.78 13.35 22.78
C PHE A 53 -4.72 14.80 23.25
N TYR A 54 -3.52 15.36 23.14
CA TYR A 54 -3.27 16.75 23.38
C TYR A 54 -2.96 17.43 22.06
N TRP A 55 -3.32 18.69 21.98
CA TRP A 55 -3.14 19.53 20.83
C TRP A 55 -2.08 20.55 21.10
N TYR A 56 -1.31 20.90 20.10
CA TYR A 56 -0.57 22.12 20.20
C TYR A 56 -0.90 23.08 19.07
N LYS A 57 -0.92 24.35 19.37
CA LYS A 57 -1.27 25.42 18.45
C LYS A 57 -0.01 26.09 17.95
N LYS A 58 0.11 26.20 16.63
CA LYS A 58 1.20 26.91 15.97
C LYS A 58 0.83 28.38 15.74
N PRO A 59 1.75 29.34 15.83
CA PRO A 59 1.51 30.71 15.40
C PRO A 59 1.22 30.76 13.88
N ARG A 60 0.32 31.65 13.49
CA ARG A 60 -0.27 31.76 12.14
C ARG A 60 0.69 31.79 10.94
N LYS A 61 1.99 32.10 11.13
CA LYS A 61 2.96 32.32 10.04
C LYS A 61 3.64 31.06 9.46
N THR A 62 3.38 29.89 9.97
CA THR A 62 4.08 28.69 9.53
C THR A 62 3.09 27.52 9.40
N GLY A 63 2.10 27.65 8.49
CA GLY A 63 1.04 26.68 8.28
C GLY A 63 1.51 25.23 8.17
N LEU A 64 1.26 24.45 9.18
CA LEU A 64 1.43 23.00 9.17
C LEU A 64 0.37 22.41 10.08
N ILE A 65 -0.49 21.59 9.55
CA ILE A 65 -1.53 20.78 10.19
C ILE A 65 -2.75 21.62 10.63
N GLN A 66 -3.74 21.61 9.80
CA GLN A 66 -5.09 22.06 10.16
C GLN A 66 -5.78 21.01 11.03
N GLU A 67 -6.62 21.48 11.93
CA GLU A 67 -7.58 20.62 12.60
C GLU A 67 -8.41 19.92 11.53
N SER A 68 -8.31 18.62 11.48
CA SER A 68 -9.22 17.85 10.63
C SER A 68 -10.58 17.83 11.32
N ASN A 69 -11.65 18.02 10.55
CA ASN A 69 -13.01 17.72 11.01
C ASN A 69 -13.24 16.21 11.14
N LEU A 70 -12.16 15.43 11.17
CA LEU A 70 -12.22 14.01 11.45
C LEU A 70 -12.91 13.80 12.80
N PRO A 71 -13.82 12.84 12.92
CA PRO A 71 -14.45 12.53 14.18
C PRO A 71 -13.36 12.30 15.23
N ALA A 72 -13.54 12.89 16.38
CA ALA A 72 -12.62 12.72 17.49
C ALA A 72 -12.57 11.23 17.85
N ILE A 73 -11.41 10.62 17.64
CA ILE A 73 -11.18 9.19 17.88
C ILE A 73 -10.61 9.05 19.28
N SER A 74 -11.23 8.20 20.11
CA SER A 74 -10.65 7.89 21.41
C SER A 74 -9.34 7.10 21.23
N PHE A 75 -8.43 7.17 22.20
CA PHE A 75 -7.21 6.38 22.15
C PHE A 75 -7.48 4.87 22.05
N LYS A 76 -8.57 4.40 22.66
CA LYS A 76 -9.04 3.00 22.53
C LYS A 76 -9.39 2.67 21.08
N ASP A 77 -9.97 3.61 20.35
CA ASP A 77 -10.35 3.43 18.94
C ASP A 77 -9.14 3.42 18.01
N LEU A 78 -7.99 3.93 18.46
CA LEU A 78 -6.73 3.88 17.71
C LEU A 78 -6.01 2.54 17.81
N LYS A 79 -6.28 1.77 18.86
CA LYS A 79 -5.76 0.40 18.98
C LYS A 79 -6.60 -0.56 18.16
N ARG A 80 -5.98 -1.14 17.14
CA ARG A 80 -6.61 -2.10 16.24
C ARG A 80 -5.93 -3.46 16.36
N GLU A 81 -6.73 -4.51 16.43
CA GLU A 81 -6.26 -5.90 16.38
C GLU A 81 -6.44 -6.48 14.97
N LYS A 82 -7.53 -6.10 14.30
CA LYS A 82 -7.82 -6.55 12.94
C LYS A 82 -7.03 -5.75 11.92
N ILE A 83 -6.30 -6.44 11.05
CA ILE A 83 -5.70 -5.87 9.84
C ILE A 83 -6.68 -6.03 8.68
N PHE A 84 -7.01 -4.92 8.04
CA PHE A 84 -7.89 -4.88 6.89
C PHE A 84 -7.12 -5.28 5.62
N LYS A 85 -7.61 -6.26 4.88
CA LYS A 85 -6.97 -6.73 3.63
C LYS A 85 -7.68 -6.18 2.39
N THR A 86 -8.99 -5.98 2.49
CA THR A 86 -9.86 -5.59 1.38
C THR A 86 -10.73 -4.40 1.76
N THR A 87 -11.29 -3.74 0.77
CA THR A 87 -12.28 -2.67 1.01
C THR A 87 -13.53 -3.19 1.70
N ASP A 88 -13.94 -4.44 1.43
CA ASP A 88 -15.11 -5.08 2.07
C ASP A 88 -14.90 -5.35 3.57
N ASP A 89 -13.64 -5.42 4.03
CA ASP A 89 -13.34 -5.52 5.47
C ASP A 89 -13.73 -4.25 6.25
N ILE A 90 -13.88 -3.13 5.54
CA ILE A 90 -14.10 -1.82 6.14
C ILE A 90 -15.59 -1.54 6.20
N LYS A 91 -16.14 -1.62 7.42
CA LYS A 91 -17.54 -1.22 7.67
C LYS A 91 -17.56 0.24 8.10
N LEU A 92 -18.25 1.07 7.34
CA LEU A 92 -18.51 2.46 7.71
C LEU A 92 -19.71 2.49 8.65
N ASN A 93 -19.47 2.56 9.96
CA ASN A 93 -20.53 2.70 10.97
C ASN A 93 -21.14 4.11 10.97
N LYS A 94 -20.46 5.09 10.37
CA LYS A 94 -20.93 6.47 10.17
C LYS A 94 -20.41 6.96 8.82
N LYS A 95 -21.20 7.74 8.10
CA LYS A 95 -20.76 8.44 6.90
C LYS A 95 -19.60 9.37 7.27
N VAL A 96 -18.43 9.07 6.78
CA VAL A 96 -17.26 9.95 6.86
C VAL A 96 -17.21 10.66 5.53
N THR A 97 -17.58 11.93 5.54
CA THR A 97 -17.57 12.74 4.33
C THR A 97 -16.15 12.94 3.84
N TYR A 98 -15.91 12.67 2.56
CA TYR A 98 -14.65 12.96 1.90
C TYR A 98 -14.31 14.45 1.98
N GLU A 99 -13.11 14.77 2.42
CA GLU A 99 -12.59 16.13 2.40
C GLU A 99 -11.39 16.23 1.45
N PRO A 100 -11.42 17.16 0.49
CA PRO A 100 -10.31 17.37 -0.43
C PRO A 100 -8.99 17.67 0.29
N ARG A 101 -7.89 17.26 -0.33
CA ARG A 101 -6.54 17.26 0.24
C ARG A 101 -5.91 18.64 0.48
N LYS A 102 -6.57 19.74 0.18
CA LYS A 102 -5.96 21.06 0.29
C LYS A 102 -5.36 21.27 1.70
N GLN A 103 -4.03 21.23 1.81
CA GLN A 103 -3.20 21.67 2.95
C GLN A 103 -2.96 20.68 4.11
N ARG A 104 -3.08 19.36 3.95
CA ARG A 104 -2.75 18.41 5.04
C ARG A 104 -1.39 17.72 4.80
N PRO A 105 -0.52 17.63 5.82
CA PRO A 105 0.69 16.82 5.69
C PRO A 105 0.31 15.34 5.55
N SER A 106 1.13 14.59 4.83
CA SER A 106 1.00 13.14 4.74
C SER A 106 1.19 12.52 6.13
N THR A 107 0.24 11.67 6.52
CA THR A 107 0.29 10.92 7.77
C THR A 107 0.82 9.51 7.58
N THR A 108 1.13 9.12 6.35
CA THR A 108 1.62 7.79 6.01
C THR A 108 2.82 7.88 5.06
N THR A 109 3.72 6.90 5.18
CA THR A 109 4.88 6.80 4.30
C THR A 109 4.49 6.21 2.96
N HIS A 110 4.72 6.96 1.87
CA HIS A 110 4.51 6.47 0.52
C HIS A 110 5.78 5.87 -0.06
N LEU A 111 5.77 4.59 -0.35
CA LEU A 111 6.89 3.83 -0.91
C LEU A 111 6.43 3.02 -2.13
N GLY A 112 6.37 3.68 -3.29
CA GLY A 112 5.80 3.11 -4.51
C GLY A 112 6.35 1.73 -4.89
N GLN A 113 7.66 1.53 -4.82
CA GLN A 113 8.28 0.23 -5.15
C GLN A 113 7.94 -0.86 -4.12
N LEU A 114 7.90 -0.53 -2.83
CA LEU A 114 7.50 -1.47 -1.79
C LEU A 114 6.01 -1.80 -1.89
N LYS A 115 5.17 -0.81 -2.18
CA LYS A 115 3.73 -0.98 -2.45
C LYS A 115 3.50 -2.03 -3.54
N LEU A 116 4.15 -1.86 -4.69
CA LEU A 116 4.02 -2.76 -5.83
C LEU A 116 4.52 -4.17 -5.51
N PHE A 117 5.69 -4.25 -4.87
CA PHE A 117 6.28 -5.52 -4.48
C PHE A 117 5.36 -6.31 -3.53
N LEU A 118 4.90 -5.69 -2.44
CA LEU A 118 4.04 -6.35 -1.46
C LEU A 118 2.67 -6.73 -2.04
N SER A 119 2.08 -5.90 -2.90
CA SER A 119 0.85 -6.23 -3.62
C SER A 119 1.05 -7.45 -4.52
N THR A 120 2.19 -7.54 -5.20
CA THR A 120 2.53 -8.70 -6.04
C THR A 120 2.79 -9.95 -5.19
N VAL A 121 3.52 -9.83 -4.07
CA VAL A 121 3.72 -10.94 -3.12
C VAL A 121 2.38 -11.45 -2.61
N GLN A 122 1.48 -10.58 -2.20
CA GLN A 122 0.15 -10.94 -1.72
C GLN A 122 -0.65 -11.69 -2.80
N PHE A 123 -0.65 -11.20 -4.02
CA PHE A 123 -1.34 -11.82 -5.13
C PHE A 123 -0.79 -13.22 -5.43
N LEU A 124 0.52 -13.36 -5.56
CA LEU A 124 1.14 -14.65 -5.83
C LEU A 124 0.99 -15.63 -4.65
N LEU A 125 1.05 -15.11 -3.42
CA LEU A 125 0.83 -15.92 -2.22
C LEU A 125 -0.56 -16.57 -2.23
N TYR A 126 -1.59 -15.85 -2.64
CA TYR A 126 -2.96 -16.35 -2.58
C TYR A 126 -3.39 -17.12 -3.84
N TYR A 127 -2.85 -16.76 -5.01
CA TYR A 127 -3.37 -17.24 -6.28
C TYR A 127 -2.38 -18.08 -7.12
N ALA A 128 -1.10 -18.12 -6.76
CA ALA A 128 -0.14 -19.01 -7.40
C ALA A 128 -0.07 -20.35 -6.64
N PRO A 129 -0.47 -21.48 -7.26
CA PRO A 129 -0.26 -22.81 -6.70
C PRO A 129 1.24 -23.11 -6.57
N LYS A 130 1.62 -23.89 -5.54
CA LYS A 130 3.02 -24.25 -5.29
C LYS A 130 3.54 -25.35 -6.20
N ASP A 131 2.66 -26.25 -6.55
CA ASP A 131 2.89 -27.55 -7.19
C ASP A 131 2.76 -27.53 -8.70
N LYS A 132 2.52 -26.35 -9.26
CA LYS A 132 2.34 -26.16 -10.71
C LYS A 132 3.21 -25.05 -11.22
N GLU A 133 3.66 -25.19 -12.47
CA GLU A 133 4.25 -24.06 -13.20
C GLU A 133 3.19 -22.99 -13.46
N VAL A 134 3.51 -21.75 -13.13
CA VAL A 134 2.63 -20.60 -13.22
C VAL A 134 3.22 -19.58 -14.18
N HIS A 135 2.50 -19.24 -15.22
CA HIS A 135 2.90 -18.19 -16.16
C HIS A 135 2.30 -16.84 -15.72
N VAL A 136 3.15 -15.91 -15.34
CA VAL A 136 2.79 -14.55 -14.91
C VAL A 136 3.01 -13.58 -16.07
N ILE A 137 1.93 -13.04 -16.63
CA ILE A 137 1.97 -12.01 -17.67
C ILE A 137 1.85 -10.66 -16.98
N TYR A 138 2.85 -9.78 -17.17
CA TYR A 138 2.95 -8.54 -16.41
C TYR A 138 3.14 -7.31 -17.31
N PRO A 139 2.05 -6.73 -17.88
CA PRO A 139 2.08 -5.41 -18.51
C PRO A 139 2.29 -4.29 -17.47
N GLY A 140 3.13 -3.32 -17.82
CA GLY A 140 3.53 -2.23 -16.95
C GLY A 140 4.64 -2.61 -15.96
N SER A 141 5.58 -3.48 -16.37
CA SER A 141 6.56 -4.11 -15.46
C SER A 141 7.96 -3.47 -15.47
N ALA A 142 8.28 -2.44 -16.30
CA ALA A 142 9.58 -1.78 -16.25
C ALA A 142 9.73 -0.91 -14.98
N HIS A 143 10.93 -0.68 -14.47
CA HIS A 143 12.18 -1.29 -14.93
C HIS A 143 12.38 -2.73 -14.40
N GLY A 144 11.49 -3.27 -13.59
CA GLY A 144 11.49 -4.67 -13.16
C GLY A 144 12.58 -5.06 -12.14
N TYR A 145 13.28 -4.11 -11.50
CA TYR A 145 14.34 -4.43 -10.51
C TYR A 145 13.87 -5.40 -9.43
N ASN A 146 12.66 -5.22 -8.94
CA ASN A 146 12.13 -6.02 -7.83
C ASN A 146 11.66 -7.41 -8.28
N ILE A 147 11.48 -7.63 -9.59
CA ILE A 147 11.09 -8.92 -10.16
C ILE A 147 12.17 -9.97 -9.91
N MET A 148 13.45 -9.58 -9.90
CA MET A 148 14.53 -10.50 -9.52
C MET A 148 14.29 -11.16 -8.16
N PHE A 149 13.80 -10.40 -7.19
CA PHE A 149 13.49 -10.96 -5.88
C PHE A 149 12.21 -11.81 -5.89
N LEU A 150 11.20 -11.42 -6.66
CA LEU A 150 9.99 -12.23 -6.84
C LEU A 150 10.29 -13.60 -7.47
N THR A 151 11.27 -13.70 -8.39
CA THR A 151 11.65 -15.00 -8.97
C THR A 151 12.28 -15.96 -7.97
N GLU A 152 12.90 -15.43 -6.91
CA GLU A 152 13.46 -16.22 -5.81
C GLU A 152 12.37 -16.65 -4.80
N LEU A 153 11.41 -15.77 -4.55
CA LEU A 153 10.29 -16.04 -3.64
C LEU A 153 9.29 -17.04 -4.22
N PHE A 154 9.08 -17.01 -5.53
CA PHE A 154 8.10 -17.83 -6.24
C PHE A 154 8.77 -18.59 -7.40
N PRO A 155 9.60 -19.60 -7.09
CA PRO A 155 10.41 -20.30 -8.10
C PRO A 155 9.58 -21.07 -9.13
N GLN A 156 8.31 -21.36 -8.85
CA GLN A 156 7.37 -21.99 -9.79
C GLN A 156 6.84 -21.01 -10.85
N CYS A 157 7.05 -19.69 -10.68
CA CYS A 157 6.58 -18.69 -11.61
C CYS A 157 7.54 -18.47 -12.77
N LYS A 158 6.97 -18.45 -13.99
CA LYS A 158 7.60 -18.06 -15.26
C LYS A 158 7.04 -16.70 -15.68
N TRP A 159 7.90 -15.75 -15.95
CA TRP A 159 7.51 -14.35 -16.11
C TRP A 159 7.57 -13.91 -17.57
N HIS A 160 6.50 -13.26 -18.02
CA HIS A 160 6.40 -12.56 -19.30
C HIS A 160 6.25 -11.08 -19.00
N LEU A 161 7.31 -10.32 -19.25
CA LEU A 161 7.40 -8.90 -18.88
C LEU A 161 7.15 -8.03 -20.12
N ILE A 162 6.21 -7.12 -20.02
CA ILE A 162 5.81 -6.28 -21.14
C ILE A 162 5.72 -4.82 -20.68
N ASP A 163 6.51 -3.95 -21.29
CA ASP A 163 6.50 -2.50 -21.00
C ASP A 163 7.27 -1.75 -22.09
N PRO A 164 6.86 -0.58 -22.55
CA PRO A 164 7.65 0.22 -23.51
C PRO A 164 8.95 0.76 -22.91
N GLY A 165 9.09 0.78 -21.59
CA GLY A 165 10.29 1.23 -20.89
C GLY A 165 11.43 0.22 -20.92
N ASN A 166 12.62 0.68 -20.50
CA ASN A 166 13.82 -0.16 -20.44
C ASN A 166 13.80 -1.08 -19.23
N PHE A 167 14.13 -2.34 -19.43
CA PHE A 167 14.24 -3.33 -18.37
C PHE A 167 15.65 -3.41 -17.77
N TYR A 168 15.70 -3.83 -16.52
CA TYR A 168 16.94 -4.07 -15.81
C TYR A 168 17.74 -5.22 -16.46
N LYS A 169 18.98 -4.96 -16.86
CA LYS A 169 19.82 -5.87 -17.67
C LYS A 169 19.94 -7.29 -17.09
N LYS A 170 19.91 -7.45 -15.76
CA LYS A 170 20.00 -8.77 -15.14
C LYS A 170 18.76 -9.66 -15.37
N LEU A 171 17.62 -9.07 -15.71
CA LEU A 171 16.39 -9.84 -16.02
C LEU A 171 16.57 -10.72 -17.26
N TYR A 172 17.28 -10.23 -18.28
CA TYR A 172 17.56 -10.99 -19.52
C TYR A 172 18.37 -12.26 -19.29
N LYS A 173 19.06 -12.38 -18.15
CA LYS A 173 19.87 -13.55 -17.78
C LYS A 173 19.19 -14.45 -16.76
N ASN A 174 17.96 -14.12 -16.32
CA ASN A 174 17.26 -14.90 -15.32
C ASN A 174 16.42 -16.00 -15.98
N PRO A 175 16.65 -17.30 -15.68
CA PRO A 175 15.96 -18.41 -16.32
C PRO A 175 14.45 -18.49 -15.99
N LYS A 176 13.98 -17.70 -15.05
CA LYS A 176 12.56 -17.57 -14.71
C LYS A 176 11.84 -16.52 -15.58
N ILE A 177 12.59 -15.68 -16.27
CA ILE A 177 12.04 -14.71 -17.22
C ILE A 177 12.02 -15.38 -18.60
N VAL A 178 10.81 -15.71 -19.05
CA VAL A 178 10.61 -16.43 -20.32
C VAL A 178 10.63 -15.46 -21.48
N ASP A 179 10.13 -14.25 -21.26
CA ASP A 179 9.90 -13.28 -22.31
C ASP A 179 9.98 -11.86 -21.76
N ILE A 180 10.66 -10.98 -22.51
CA ILE A 180 10.73 -9.53 -22.26
C ILE A 180 10.41 -8.81 -23.55
N GLN A 181 9.36 -7.99 -23.52
CA GLN A 181 8.93 -7.21 -24.67
C GLN A 181 8.89 -5.72 -24.35
N ASN A 182 9.77 -4.95 -25.02
CA ASN A 182 9.85 -3.49 -24.88
C ASN A 182 8.78 -2.81 -25.77
N MET A 183 7.51 -3.07 -25.47
CA MET A 183 6.39 -2.53 -26.23
C MET A 183 5.11 -2.46 -25.36
N LEU A 184 4.09 -1.79 -25.87
CA LEU A 184 2.77 -1.79 -25.25
C LEU A 184 2.13 -3.18 -25.34
N PHE A 185 1.36 -3.56 -24.33
CA PHE A 185 0.58 -4.79 -24.31
C PHE A 185 -0.68 -4.61 -25.19
N THR A 186 -0.54 -4.94 -26.47
CA THR A 186 -1.58 -4.79 -27.49
C THR A 186 -2.50 -6.00 -27.55
N ASP A 187 -3.70 -5.85 -28.13
CA ASP A 187 -4.65 -6.97 -28.34
C ASP A 187 -4.02 -8.12 -29.12
N LYS A 188 -3.19 -7.82 -30.12
CA LYS A 188 -2.45 -8.82 -30.90
C LYS A 188 -1.55 -9.66 -29.98
N LEU A 189 -0.83 -9.03 -29.08
CA LEU A 189 0.05 -9.69 -28.13
C LEU A 189 -0.76 -10.51 -27.09
N VAL A 190 -1.91 -9.99 -26.67
CA VAL A 190 -2.84 -10.73 -25.77
C VAL A 190 -3.34 -12.03 -26.43
N GLU A 191 -3.73 -11.97 -27.69
CA GLU A 191 -4.17 -13.17 -28.44
C GLU A 191 -3.01 -14.15 -28.68
N GLU A 192 -1.80 -13.66 -28.93
CA GLU A 192 -0.60 -14.50 -29.00
C GLU A 192 -0.36 -15.22 -27.68
N LYS A 193 -0.37 -14.50 -26.54
CA LYS A 193 -0.19 -15.11 -25.20
C LYS A 193 -1.30 -16.09 -24.87
N LYS A 194 -2.54 -15.82 -25.28
CA LYS A 194 -3.65 -16.77 -25.14
C LYS A 194 -3.36 -18.08 -25.86
N LYS A 195 -2.88 -18.02 -27.11
CA LYS A 195 -2.56 -19.21 -27.92
C LYS A 195 -1.38 -19.98 -27.34
N THR A 196 -0.25 -19.31 -27.09
CA THR A 196 0.99 -19.94 -26.63
C THR A 196 0.88 -20.51 -25.21
N LEU A 197 0.00 -19.97 -24.37
CA LEU A 197 -0.21 -20.41 -22.99
C LEU A 197 -1.57 -21.08 -22.78
N LYS A 198 -2.17 -21.69 -23.82
CA LYS A 198 -3.53 -22.24 -23.79
C LYS A 198 -3.76 -23.16 -22.59
N ASP A 199 -2.89 -24.12 -22.36
CA ASP A 199 -3.04 -25.15 -21.33
C ASP A 199 -2.21 -24.87 -20.06
N LYS A 200 -1.69 -23.67 -19.95
CA LYS A 200 -0.87 -23.24 -18.79
C LYS A 200 -1.71 -22.54 -17.73
N TYR A 201 -1.29 -22.67 -16.48
CA TYR A 201 -1.84 -21.86 -15.40
C TYR A 201 -1.36 -20.41 -15.56
N LYS A 202 -2.27 -19.49 -15.84
CA LYS A 202 -1.97 -18.10 -16.18
C LYS A 202 -2.42 -17.16 -15.10
N LEU A 203 -1.53 -16.26 -14.69
CA LEU A 203 -1.83 -15.09 -13.89
C LEU A 203 -1.53 -13.81 -14.70
N LEU A 204 -2.40 -12.83 -14.59
CA LEU A 204 -2.20 -11.51 -15.17
C LEU A 204 -1.98 -10.51 -14.03
N ILE A 205 -0.88 -9.75 -14.08
CA ILE A 205 -0.66 -8.59 -13.20
C ILE A 205 -0.61 -7.36 -14.09
N SER A 206 -1.49 -6.39 -13.87
CA SER A 206 -1.50 -5.16 -14.64
C SER A 206 -1.19 -3.95 -13.76
N ASP A 207 -0.12 -3.23 -14.09
CA ASP A 207 0.25 -1.96 -13.44
C ASP A 207 0.39 -0.83 -14.48
N ILE A 208 -0.44 -0.85 -15.51
CA ILE A 208 -0.44 0.20 -16.52
C ILE A 208 -1.03 1.49 -15.98
N ARG A 209 -0.42 2.61 -16.32
CA ARG A 209 -0.94 3.97 -16.16
C ARG A 209 -0.03 4.95 -16.87
N LEU A 210 -0.56 5.67 -17.85
CA LEU A 210 0.17 6.77 -18.49
C LEU A 210 0.07 8.03 -17.63
N ASN A 211 -1.15 8.50 -17.39
CA ASN A 211 -1.40 9.70 -16.59
C ASN A 211 -2.45 9.44 -15.52
N PRO A 212 -2.49 10.23 -14.44
CA PRO A 212 -3.48 10.06 -13.38
C PRO A 212 -4.82 10.79 -13.68
N THR A 213 -5.12 11.10 -14.95
CA THR A 213 -6.41 11.70 -15.34
C THR A 213 -7.52 10.66 -15.32
N ASP A 214 -8.76 11.10 -15.15
CA ASP A 214 -9.90 10.19 -15.07
C ASP A 214 -10.20 9.50 -16.40
N GLU A 215 -9.93 10.18 -17.54
CA GLU A 215 -10.01 9.63 -18.89
C GLU A 215 -9.00 8.51 -19.11
N ASP A 216 -7.75 8.71 -18.68
CA ASP A 216 -6.71 7.69 -18.76
C ASP A 216 -7.02 6.50 -17.82
N ILE A 217 -7.62 6.77 -16.67
CA ILE A 217 -8.06 5.72 -15.74
C ILE A 217 -9.16 4.86 -16.38
N ASP A 218 -10.16 5.48 -17.00
CA ASP A 218 -11.22 4.74 -17.70
C ASP A 218 -10.66 3.91 -18.85
N ARG A 219 -9.85 4.54 -19.71
CA ARG A 219 -9.16 3.84 -20.82
C ARG A 219 -8.38 2.62 -20.33
N ASP A 220 -7.57 2.79 -19.30
CA ASP A 220 -6.72 1.71 -18.77
C ASP A 220 -7.58 0.60 -18.14
N ASN A 221 -8.66 0.95 -17.44
CA ASN A 221 -9.61 -0.02 -16.92
C ASN A 221 -10.26 -0.82 -18.05
N ARG A 222 -10.68 -0.18 -19.17
CA ARG A 222 -11.27 -0.86 -20.34
C ARG A 222 -10.25 -1.75 -21.04
N LEU A 223 -9.00 -1.32 -21.16
CA LEU A 223 -7.93 -2.17 -21.69
C LEU A 223 -7.74 -3.43 -20.83
N GLN A 224 -7.63 -3.26 -19.52
CA GLN A 224 -7.51 -4.38 -18.58
C GLN A 224 -8.73 -5.32 -18.66
N GLU A 225 -9.93 -4.76 -18.77
CA GLU A 225 -11.17 -5.53 -18.95
C GLU A 225 -11.10 -6.39 -20.22
N LYS A 226 -10.68 -5.80 -21.34
CA LYS A 226 -10.52 -6.49 -22.62
C LYS A 226 -9.50 -7.62 -22.52
N TRP A 227 -8.33 -7.35 -21.93
CA TRP A 227 -7.27 -8.35 -21.79
C TRP A 227 -7.69 -9.55 -20.94
N VAL A 228 -8.38 -9.32 -19.83
CA VAL A 228 -8.92 -10.42 -19.00
C VAL A 228 -9.91 -11.29 -19.79
N LYS A 229 -10.81 -10.65 -20.54
CA LYS A 229 -11.81 -11.36 -21.37
C LYS A 229 -11.18 -12.19 -22.49
N ILE A 230 -10.11 -11.69 -23.11
CA ILE A 230 -9.39 -12.38 -24.20
C ILE A 230 -8.50 -13.49 -23.64
N LEU A 231 -7.60 -13.14 -22.71
CA LEU A 231 -6.56 -14.03 -22.16
C LEU A 231 -7.14 -15.14 -21.29
N LYS A 232 -8.26 -14.87 -20.61
CA LYS A 232 -8.91 -15.77 -19.64
C LYS A 232 -7.91 -16.33 -18.62
N PRO A 233 -7.16 -15.47 -17.87
CA PRO A 233 -6.23 -15.94 -16.87
C PRO A 233 -6.96 -16.65 -15.72
N ASN A 234 -6.29 -17.53 -15.00
CA ASN A 234 -6.87 -18.13 -13.79
C ASN A 234 -7.27 -17.04 -12.79
N TYR A 235 -6.37 -16.10 -12.58
CA TYR A 235 -6.65 -14.86 -11.83
C TYR A 235 -5.91 -13.69 -12.45
N ALA A 236 -6.48 -12.49 -12.31
CA ALA A 236 -5.87 -11.22 -12.70
C ALA A 236 -5.85 -10.27 -11.52
N GLN A 237 -4.70 -9.63 -11.26
CA GLN A 237 -4.55 -8.48 -10.37
C GLN A 237 -4.47 -7.22 -11.22
N LEU A 238 -5.48 -6.39 -11.11
CA LEU A 238 -5.64 -5.19 -11.91
C LEU A 238 -5.36 -3.94 -11.08
N LYS A 239 -4.67 -2.98 -11.67
CA LYS A 239 -4.59 -1.64 -11.08
C LYS A 239 -5.96 -1.01 -11.15
N TRP A 240 -6.56 -0.76 -10.00
CA TRP A 240 -7.94 -0.39 -9.91
C TRP A 240 -8.16 0.97 -9.26
N ARG A 241 -9.00 1.74 -9.87
CA ARG A 241 -9.56 2.98 -9.35
C ARG A 241 -10.81 3.32 -10.16
N ILE A 242 -11.86 3.80 -9.51
CA ILE A 242 -13.04 4.31 -10.19
C ILE A 242 -12.73 5.70 -10.73
N PRO A 243 -12.95 5.99 -12.03
CA PRO A 243 -12.82 7.34 -12.57
C PRO A 243 -13.92 8.26 -12.02
N ARG A 244 -13.57 9.50 -11.72
CA ARG A 244 -14.49 10.50 -11.11
C ARG A 244 -15.55 11.04 -12.07
N ILE A 245 -15.41 10.73 -13.35
CA ILE A 245 -16.34 11.17 -14.40
C ILE A 245 -17.72 10.52 -14.32
N THR A 246 -17.88 9.49 -13.48
CA THR A 246 -19.13 8.74 -13.34
C THR A 246 -19.46 8.44 -11.88
N LYS A 247 -20.76 8.51 -11.52
CA LYS A 247 -21.22 8.11 -10.19
C LYS A 247 -21.29 6.60 -10.02
N ILE A 248 -21.58 5.87 -11.10
CA ILE A 248 -21.68 4.42 -11.15
C ILE A 248 -20.80 3.92 -12.27
N TYR A 249 -19.91 2.97 -11.94
CA TYR A 249 -18.99 2.39 -12.89
C TYR A 249 -19.17 0.88 -12.95
N LYS A 250 -19.59 0.39 -14.12
CA LYS A 250 -19.76 -1.05 -14.35
C LYS A 250 -18.43 -1.68 -14.70
N TYR A 251 -17.97 -2.59 -13.84
CA TYR A 251 -16.68 -3.28 -13.97
C TYR A 251 -16.75 -4.68 -13.36
N PHE A 252 -15.65 -5.40 -13.37
CA PHE A 252 -15.57 -6.72 -12.77
C PHE A 252 -16.02 -6.76 -11.31
N ASP A 253 -16.74 -7.80 -10.95
CA ASP A 253 -16.92 -8.20 -9.55
C ASP A 253 -15.69 -9.02 -9.14
N GLY A 254 -15.01 -8.57 -8.09
CA GLY A 254 -13.75 -9.15 -7.64
C GLY A 254 -13.42 -8.74 -6.21
N ILE A 255 -12.29 -9.21 -5.73
CA ILE A 255 -11.79 -8.88 -4.39
C ILE A 255 -10.89 -7.65 -4.51
N ASP A 256 -11.29 -6.57 -3.84
CA ASP A 256 -10.59 -5.28 -3.91
C ASP A 256 -9.60 -5.13 -2.75
N TYR A 257 -8.32 -5.43 -3.02
CA TYR A 257 -7.25 -5.43 -2.02
C TYR A 257 -6.69 -4.04 -1.78
N LEU A 258 -6.62 -3.68 -0.50
CA LEU A 258 -5.93 -2.47 -0.02
C LEU A 258 -4.42 -2.58 -0.25
N GLN A 259 -3.78 -1.46 -0.55
CA GLN A 259 -2.35 -1.41 -0.79
C GLN A 259 -1.58 -0.80 0.39
N MET A 260 -0.66 -1.58 0.96
CA MET A 260 0.31 -1.08 1.94
C MET A 260 1.24 -0.04 1.29
N PHE A 261 1.65 0.97 2.04
CA PHE A 261 2.61 2.01 1.59
C PHE A 261 2.18 2.80 0.35
N ALA A 262 0.88 2.86 0.06
CA ALA A 262 0.33 3.74 -0.97
C ALA A 262 0.37 5.21 -0.52
N ALA A 263 0.13 6.16 -1.43
CA ALA A 263 -0.04 7.55 -1.05
C ALA A 263 -1.25 7.73 -0.11
N ASP A 264 -1.15 8.65 0.83
CA ASP A 264 -2.15 8.88 1.90
C ASP A 264 -3.53 9.38 1.45
N ALA A 265 -3.64 9.79 0.19
CA ALA A 265 -4.91 10.18 -0.43
C ALA A 265 -5.23 9.31 -1.66
N SER A 266 -4.58 8.16 -1.79
CA SER A 266 -4.81 7.27 -2.92
C SER A 266 -6.12 6.52 -2.73
N THR A 267 -6.97 6.54 -3.76
CA THR A 267 -8.10 5.63 -3.91
C THR A 267 -7.74 4.44 -4.81
N GLU A 268 -6.45 4.32 -5.19
CA GLU A 268 -5.97 3.18 -5.97
C GLU A 268 -5.82 1.94 -5.11
N THR A 269 -6.41 0.85 -5.58
CA THR A 269 -6.36 -0.47 -4.96
C THR A 269 -5.89 -1.53 -5.97
N ARG A 270 -5.99 -2.80 -5.62
CA ARG A 270 -5.72 -3.94 -6.52
C ARG A 270 -6.93 -4.84 -6.58
N LEU A 271 -7.69 -4.74 -7.66
CA LEU A 271 -8.83 -5.61 -7.91
C LEU A 271 -8.34 -6.95 -8.43
N VAL A 272 -8.66 -8.03 -7.70
CA VAL A 272 -8.37 -9.38 -8.14
C VAL A 272 -9.63 -10.04 -8.65
N VAL A 273 -9.57 -10.53 -9.89
CA VAL A 273 -10.69 -11.15 -10.58
C VAL A 273 -10.31 -12.55 -11.09
N LYS A 274 -11.27 -13.44 -11.12
CA LYS A 274 -11.15 -14.74 -11.78
C LYS A 274 -11.47 -14.57 -13.27
N GLY A 275 -10.51 -14.86 -14.14
CA GLY A 275 -10.68 -14.69 -15.58
C GLY A 275 -11.24 -15.92 -16.29
N THR A 276 -11.34 -17.08 -15.60
CA THR A 276 -11.90 -18.33 -16.14
C THR A 276 -13.38 -18.49 -15.75
N GLY A 277 -14.13 -19.19 -16.57
CA GLY A 277 -15.56 -19.41 -16.36
C GLY A 277 -16.41 -18.17 -16.68
N LYS A 278 -17.57 -18.06 -16.04
CA LYS A 278 -18.46 -16.88 -16.18
C LYS A 278 -17.88 -15.71 -15.38
N ILE A 279 -17.44 -14.70 -16.08
CA ILE A 279 -16.94 -13.46 -15.44
C ILE A 279 -18.14 -12.66 -14.94
N LYS A 280 -18.13 -12.34 -13.65
CA LYS A 280 -19.17 -11.52 -13.03
C LYS A 280 -18.82 -10.03 -13.16
N MET A 281 -19.84 -9.21 -13.34
CA MET A 281 -19.76 -7.76 -13.38
C MET A 281 -20.55 -7.18 -12.21
N LYS A 282 -20.08 -6.04 -11.69
CA LYS A 282 -20.67 -5.31 -10.57
C LYS A 282 -20.76 -3.82 -10.92
N GLU A 283 -21.71 -3.14 -10.35
CA GLU A 283 -21.78 -1.69 -10.35
C GLU A 283 -21.06 -1.16 -9.12
N TRP A 284 -20.02 -0.40 -9.38
CA TRP A 284 -19.21 0.27 -8.36
C TRP A 284 -19.69 1.71 -8.22
N LYS A 285 -19.97 2.14 -7.00
CA LYS A 285 -20.37 3.51 -6.71
C LYS A 285 -19.14 4.30 -6.30
N TYR A 286 -18.84 5.36 -7.05
CA TYR A 286 -17.68 6.21 -6.81
C TYR A 286 -17.65 6.78 -5.38
N GLU A 287 -18.78 7.33 -4.92
CA GLU A 287 -18.87 7.95 -3.58
C GLU A 287 -18.64 6.95 -2.44
N ASP A 288 -19.15 5.72 -2.57
CA ASP A 288 -18.95 4.68 -1.56
C ASP A 288 -17.48 4.27 -1.47
N ASP A 289 -16.82 4.08 -2.61
CA ASP A 289 -15.40 3.74 -2.70
C ASP A 289 -14.51 4.86 -2.13
N GLU A 290 -14.77 6.10 -2.53
CA GLU A 290 -14.01 7.26 -2.05
C GLU A 290 -14.14 7.45 -0.54
N ASN A 291 -15.32 7.26 0.03
CA ASN A 291 -15.56 7.34 1.47
C ASN A 291 -14.85 6.21 2.23
N VAL A 292 -14.88 4.98 1.72
CA VAL A 292 -14.16 3.83 2.29
C VAL A 292 -12.65 4.09 2.28
N MET A 293 -12.11 4.51 1.14
CA MET A 293 -10.68 4.78 1.01
C MET A 293 -10.22 5.99 1.82
N TYR A 294 -11.06 7.02 1.93
CA TYR A 294 -10.79 8.15 2.79
C TYR A 294 -10.73 7.75 4.26
N TYR A 295 -11.72 6.98 4.74
CA TYR A 295 -11.74 6.47 6.10
C TYR A 295 -10.53 5.57 6.39
N PHE A 296 -10.21 4.66 5.47
CA PHE A 296 -9.02 3.82 5.58
C PHE A 296 -7.76 4.67 5.72
N ASN A 297 -7.50 5.55 4.77
CA ASN A 297 -6.26 6.31 4.72
C ASN A 297 -6.10 7.30 5.89
N ARG A 298 -7.21 7.86 6.39
CA ARG A 298 -7.18 8.91 7.40
C ARG A 298 -7.35 8.41 8.83
N ILE A 299 -8.04 7.31 9.01
CA ILE A 299 -8.41 6.82 10.32
C ILE A 299 -7.75 5.46 10.61
N LEU A 300 -8.00 4.47 9.77
CA LEU A 300 -7.56 3.11 10.04
C LEU A 300 -6.05 2.95 9.83
N ARG A 301 -5.54 3.44 8.73
CA ARG A 301 -4.16 3.24 8.33
C ARG A 301 -3.14 3.86 9.28
N PRO A 302 -3.31 5.09 9.82
CA PRO A 302 -2.42 5.67 10.82
C PRO A 302 -2.70 5.19 12.26
N SER A 303 -3.71 4.34 12.49
CA SER A 303 -4.00 3.80 13.82
C SER A 303 -2.88 2.87 14.31
N TYR A 304 -2.83 2.68 15.63
CA TYR A 304 -1.89 1.75 16.25
C TYR A 304 -2.40 0.30 16.15
N TYR A 305 -1.54 -0.58 15.68
CA TYR A 305 -1.80 -2.03 15.60
C TYR A 305 -0.77 -2.78 16.43
N LYS A 306 -1.25 -3.68 17.30
CA LYS A 306 -0.38 -4.46 18.18
C LYS A 306 0.47 -5.44 17.37
N THR A 307 1.77 -5.43 17.60
CA THR A 307 2.71 -6.43 17.07
C THR A 307 3.85 -6.66 18.06
N ASN A 308 4.35 -7.89 18.12
CA ASN A 308 5.51 -8.27 18.92
C ASN A 308 6.83 -8.20 18.13
N VAL A 309 6.76 -7.88 16.84
CA VAL A 309 7.94 -7.77 15.99
C VAL A 309 8.65 -6.45 16.29
N LYS A 310 9.86 -6.55 16.83
CA LYS A 310 10.73 -5.38 17.07
C LYS A 310 11.68 -5.20 15.91
N HIS A 311 11.55 -4.10 15.19
CA HIS A 311 12.46 -3.70 14.12
C HIS A 311 12.49 -2.18 14.02
N LYS A 312 13.69 -1.61 13.78
CA LYS A 312 13.91 -0.14 13.74
C LYS A 312 13.11 0.63 12.68
N CYS A 313 12.51 -0.07 11.71
CA CYS A 313 11.70 0.51 10.65
C CYS A 313 10.20 0.18 10.80
N ILE A 314 9.76 -0.31 11.96
CA ILE A 314 8.36 -0.65 12.24
C ILE A 314 7.80 0.37 13.24
N ASP A 315 6.69 0.99 12.87
CA ASP A 315 6.03 2.05 13.62
C ASP A 315 4.63 1.68 14.12
N HIS A 316 4.27 0.41 14.04
CA HIS A 316 2.95 -0.09 14.43
C HIS A 316 1.75 0.48 13.65
N CYS A 317 1.95 1.20 12.54
CA CYS A 317 0.85 1.57 11.67
C CYS A 317 0.29 0.35 10.91
N HIS A 318 -0.88 0.50 10.30
CA HIS A 318 -1.51 -0.57 9.50
C HIS A 318 -0.53 -1.18 8.49
N ASP A 319 0.18 -0.35 7.73
CA ASP A 319 1.03 -0.82 6.63
C ASP A 319 2.19 -1.71 7.15
N CYS A 320 2.82 -1.29 8.25
CA CYS A 320 3.89 -2.08 8.87
C CYS A 320 3.38 -3.42 9.39
N VAL A 321 2.23 -3.43 10.07
CA VAL A 321 1.69 -4.67 10.65
C VAL A 321 1.05 -5.57 9.58
N ALA A 322 0.46 -4.99 8.53
CA ALA A 322 -0.01 -5.74 7.37
C ALA A 322 1.15 -6.42 6.62
N MET A 323 2.28 -5.73 6.46
CA MET A 323 3.51 -6.32 5.92
C MET A 323 4.01 -7.49 6.78
N ILE A 324 4.05 -7.32 8.10
CA ILE A 324 4.44 -8.40 9.04
C ILE A 324 3.53 -9.62 8.85
N LYS A 325 2.22 -9.43 8.80
CA LYS A 325 1.26 -10.52 8.58
C LYS A 325 1.46 -11.21 7.25
N LEU A 326 1.65 -10.45 6.17
CA LEU A 326 1.92 -11.01 4.85
C LEU A 326 3.22 -11.86 4.84
N LEU A 327 4.28 -11.39 5.49
CA LEU A 327 5.54 -12.12 5.61
C LEU A 327 5.37 -13.40 6.47
N THR A 328 4.54 -13.35 7.50
CA THR A 328 4.21 -14.53 8.32
C THR A 328 3.46 -15.57 7.49
N GLU A 329 2.41 -15.16 6.78
CA GLU A 329 1.66 -16.04 5.87
C GLU A 329 2.56 -16.63 4.75
N TYR A 330 3.50 -15.82 4.23
CA TYR A 330 4.48 -16.31 3.26
C TYR A 330 5.39 -17.39 3.88
N LYS A 331 5.92 -17.14 5.08
CA LYS A 331 6.77 -18.09 5.82
C LYS A 331 6.06 -19.41 6.06
N GLU A 332 4.81 -19.38 6.46
CA GLU A 332 3.99 -20.58 6.67
C GLU A 332 3.74 -21.35 5.36
N LYS A 333 3.45 -20.63 4.28
CA LYS A 333 3.18 -21.26 2.97
C LYS A 333 4.43 -21.79 2.29
N TYR A 334 5.59 -21.17 2.47
CA TYR A 334 6.86 -21.54 1.82
C TYR A 334 8.00 -21.80 2.82
N PRO A 335 7.86 -22.75 3.78
CA PRO A 335 8.82 -22.93 4.88
C PRO A 335 10.22 -23.35 4.41
N LYS A 336 10.35 -23.99 3.24
CA LYS A 336 11.63 -24.41 2.66
C LYS A 336 12.39 -23.30 1.90
N ASN A 337 11.77 -22.15 1.66
CA ASN A 337 12.43 -21.04 1.00
C ASN A 337 13.45 -20.40 1.96
N LYS A 338 14.65 -20.08 1.49
CA LYS A 338 15.69 -19.42 2.31
C LYS A 338 15.21 -18.13 2.98
N PHE A 339 14.37 -17.37 2.30
CA PHE A 339 13.78 -16.16 2.88
C PHE A 339 12.89 -16.48 4.08
N SER A 340 12.11 -17.54 4.01
CA SER A 340 11.21 -17.99 5.07
C SER A 340 11.92 -18.59 6.30
N GLN A 341 13.15 -19.07 6.13
CA GLN A 341 13.93 -19.61 7.25
C GLN A 341 14.42 -18.51 8.22
N GLN A 342 14.36 -17.25 7.81
CA GLN A 342 14.72 -16.10 8.62
C GLN A 342 13.65 -15.78 9.68
N SER A 343 14.04 -15.04 10.73
CA SER A 343 13.06 -14.37 11.61
C SER A 343 12.30 -13.27 10.82
N ILE A 344 11.10 -12.91 11.26
CA ILE A 344 10.34 -11.84 10.60
C ILE A 344 11.12 -10.53 10.55
N SER A 345 11.85 -10.18 11.62
CA SER A 345 12.71 -9.00 11.63
C SER A 345 13.81 -9.06 10.55
N ASN A 346 14.43 -10.22 10.36
CA ASN A 346 15.44 -10.41 9.32
C ASN A 346 14.84 -10.45 7.91
N MET A 347 13.63 -10.99 7.77
CA MET A 347 12.89 -10.91 6.50
C MET A 347 12.61 -9.44 6.12
N ILE A 348 12.19 -8.61 7.07
CA ILE A 348 11.99 -7.18 6.86
C ILE A 348 13.31 -6.50 6.46
N GLU A 349 14.41 -6.77 7.18
CA GLU A 349 15.73 -6.18 6.84
C GLU A 349 16.18 -6.61 5.44
N THR A 350 16.01 -7.89 5.08
CA THR A 350 16.32 -8.41 3.74
C THR A 350 15.48 -7.73 2.66
N LEU A 351 14.17 -7.61 2.89
CA LEU A 351 13.25 -6.93 2.00
C LEU A 351 13.66 -5.47 1.76
N LEU A 352 13.92 -4.73 2.84
CA LEU A 352 14.30 -3.32 2.76
C LEU A 352 15.68 -3.11 2.09
N LYS A 353 16.57 -4.08 2.18
CA LYS A 353 17.85 -4.06 1.45
C LYS A 353 17.69 -4.33 -0.05
N ARG A 354 16.75 -5.19 -0.40
CA ARG A 354 16.58 -5.68 -1.77
C ARG A 354 15.66 -4.83 -2.62
N ILE A 355 14.67 -4.17 -2.01
CA ILE A 355 13.78 -3.26 -2.72
C ILE A 355 14.46 -1.93 -2.94
N GLN A 356 14.52 -1.50 -4.20
CA GLN A 356 15.23 -0.29 -4.61
C GLN A 356 14.74 0.96 -3.86
N ASN A 357 15.69 1.73 -3.32
CA ASN A 357 15.48 3.02 -2.64
C ASN A 357 14.57 3.00 -1.38
N VAL A 358 14.10 1.83 -0.95
CA VAL A 358 13.18 1.74 0.20
C VAL A 358 13.92 1.94 1.51
N LYS A 359 15.06 1.29 1.69
CA LYS A 359 15.84 1.38 2.93
C LYS A 359 16.21 2.82 3.27
N VAL A 360 16.64 3.58 2.26
CA VAL A 360 17.06 4.98 2.45
C VAL A 360 15.90 5.86 2.93
N ARG A 361 14.68 5.66 2.41
CA ARG A 361 13.51 6.47 2.80
C ARG A 361 12.91 6.00 4.12
N LEU A 362 12.48 4.74 4.21
CA LEU A 362 11.79 4.24 5.39
C LEU A 362 12.68 4.31 6.64
N CYS A 363 13.91 3.78 6.55
CA CYS A 363 14.82 3.77 7.70
C CYS A 363 15.43 5.15 8.00
N ASN A 364 15.55 6.07 7.03
CA ASN A 364 16.02 7.43 7.32
C ASN A 364 14.95 8.25 8.00
N ASP A 365 13.71 8.18 7.56
CA ASP A 365 12.61 8.91 8.18
C ASP A 365 12.35 8.36 9.59
N PHE A 366 12.34 7.06 9.75
CA PHE A 366 12.16 6.39 11.03
C PHE A 366 13.41 6.52 11.93
N ASN A 367 14.63 6.38 11.41
CA ASN A 367 15.86 6.58 12.17
C ASN A 367 16.16 8.04 12.50
N LYS A 368 15.76 9.01 11.67
CA LYS A 368 15.73 10.41 12.08
C LYS A 368 14.81 10.59 13.27
N THR A 369 13.72 9.89 13.28
CA THR A 369 12.74 9.88 14.36
C THR A 369 13.33 9.18 15.59
N LEU A 370 13.87 7.97 15.47
CA LEU A 370 14.42 7.19 16.59
C LEU A 370 15.79 7.64 17.10
N LYS A 371 16.73 8.07 16.25
CA LYS A 371 18.04 8.61 16.68
C LYS A 371 17.89 9.87 17.51
N ASN A 372 16.79 10.51 17.38
CA ASN A 372 16.43 11.65 18.14
C ASN A 372 15.62 11.28 19.41
N LEU A 373 15.19 10.00 19.57
CA LEU A 373 14.54 9.44 20.75
C LEU A 373 15.54 8.84 21.77
N ARG A 374 16.73 8.51 21.31
CA ARG A 374 17.85 8.05 22.11
C ARG A 374 18.85 9.19 22.31
#